data_9515ed82f2fb8d2ee657e8b62987e1a5
#
_entry.id   9515ed82f2fb8d2ee657e8b62987e1a5
#
_cell.length_a   1.000
_cell.length_b   1.000
_cell.length_c   1.000
_cell.angle_alpha   90.00
_cell.angle_beta   90.00
_cell.angle_gamma   90.00
#
_symmetry.space_group_name_H-M   'P 1'
#
loop_
_entity.id
_entity.type
_entity.pdbx_description
1 polymer ?
#
loop_
_entity_poly.entity_id
_entity_poly.type
_entity_poly.pdbx_seq_one_letter_code
_entity_poly.pdbx_strand_id
1 'polypeptide(L)'
;MMKAPMLDYFIVAMCVQGAVTKSSLDNTTTSKMAGLVKGITNQARSVVRDLDPVNELAFLRLRSTKTEFLIAPGGTFIHILVFKKADD
;
A
#
# COMPACT_ATOMS: atom_id res chain seq x y z
N MET A 1 -21.12 -12.82 -22.69
CA MET A 1 -20.85 -12.09 -21.46
C MET A 1 -19.35 -11.89 -21.27
N MET A 2 -18.97 -10.70 -20.96
CA MET A 2 -17.57 -10.44 -20.74
C MET A 2 -17.15 -10.96 -19.37
N LYS A 3 -16.10 -11.76 -19.36
CA LYS A 3 -15.57 -12.29 -18.13
C LYS A 3 -14.73 -11.24 -17.42
N ALA A 4 -15.01 -10.97 -16.18
CA ALA A 4 -14.20 -10.05 -15.41
C ALA A 4 -12.79 -10.64 -15.27
N PRO A 5 -11.75 -9.81 -15.35
CA PRO A 5 -10.42 -10.31 -15.10
C PRO A 5 -10.32 -10.82 -13.68
N MET A 6 -9.72 -11.97 -13.52
CA MET A 6 -9.47 -12.50 -12.18
C MET A 6 -8.40 -11.63 -11.52
N LEU A 7 -8.74 -11.12 -10.36
CA LEU A 7 -7.82 -10.33 -9.57
C LEU A 7 -7.61 -11.02 -8.24
N ASP A 8 -6.37 -11.27 -7.91
CA ASP A 8 -6.01 -11.65 -6.56
C ASP A 8 -5.73 -10.39 -5.78
N TYR A 9 -6.23 -10.34 -4.57
CA TYR A 9 -5.91 -9.22 -3.71
C TYR A 9 -5.43 -9.71 -2.36
N PHE A 10 -4.59 -8.89 -1.73
CA PHE A 10 -3.98 -9.19 -0.46
C PHE A 10 -4.10 -7.97 0.43
N ILE A 11 -4.23 -8.22 1.71
CA ILE A 11 -4.37 -7.16 2.70
C ILE A 11 -3.17 -7.23 3.63
N VAL A 12 -2.55 -6.09 3.85
CA VAL A 12 -1.45 -5.96 4.79
C VAL A 12 -1.75 -4.80 5.71
N ALA A 13 -1.67 -5.02 6.99
CA ALA A 13 -1.78 -3.96 7.98
C ALA A 13 -0.45 -3.87 8.72
N MET A 14 0.06 -2.66 8.83
CA MET A 14 1.32 -2.43 9.53
C MET A 14 1.22 -1.15 10.34
N CYS A 15 2.02 -1.04 11.38
CA CYS A 15 2.08 0.21 12.12
C CYS A 15 2.97 1.22 11.38
N VAL A 16 2.87 2.49 11.77
CA VAL A 16 3.60 3.57 11.11
C VAL A 16 5.09 3.33 11.10
N GLN A 17 5.59 2.59 12.07
CA GLN A 17 7.02 2.28 12.19
C GLN A 17 7.47 1.15 11.28
N GLY A 18 6.53 0.49 10.61
CA GLY A 18 6.85 -0.58 9.67
C GLY A 18 6.69 -1.99 10.20
N ALA A 19 6.26 -2.14 11.45
CA ALA A 19 6.03 -3.48 12.00
C ALA A 19 4.70 -4.01 11.49
N VAL A 20 4.73 -5.15 10.82
CA VAL A 20 3.53 -5.77 10.26
C VAL A 20 2.71 -6.40 11.38
N THR A 21 1.43 -6.04 11.45
CA THR A 21 0.53 -6.62 12.44
C THR A 21 -0.35 -7.70 11.85
N LYS A 22 -0.65 -7.62 10.56
CA LYS A 22 -1.51 -8.58 9.90
C LYS A 22 -1.22 -8.59 8.41
N SER A 23 -1.18 -9.78 7.81
CA SER A 23 -0.94 -9.88 6.38
C SER A 23 -1.52 -11.19 5.86
N SER A 24 -2.05 -11.15 4.64
CA SER A 24 -2.46 -12.35 3.93
C SER A 24 -1.39 -12.82 2.93
N LEU A 25 -0.26 -12.12 2.88
CA LEU A 25 0.88 -12.51 2.08
C LEU A 25 1.87 -13.34 2.90
N ASP A 26 2.77 -14.03 2.22
CA ASP A 26 3.84 -14.74 2.90
C ASP A 26 4.79 -13.77 3.61
N ASN A 27 5.53 -14.29 4.58
CA ASN A 27 6.37 -13.45 5.45
C ASN A 27 7.46 -12.70 4.67
N THR A 28 8.10 -13.37 3.74
CA THR A 28 9.19 -12.75 2.98
C THR A 28 8.70 -11.58 2.14
N THR A 29 7.63 -11.81 1.39
CA THR A 29 7.03 -10.76 0.56
C THR A 29 6.48 -9.63 1.41
N THR A 30 5.83 -9.96 2.52
CA THR A 30 5.26 -8.97 3.43
C THR A 30 6.34 -8.06 4.00
N SER A 31 7.44 -8.64 4.50
CA SER A 31 8.52 -7.85 5.08
C SER A 31 9.14 -6.90 4.07
N LYS A 32 9.39 -7.39 2.87
CA LYS A 32 9.94 -6.57 1.80
C LYS A 32 9.00 -5.44 1.42
N MET A 33 7.72 -5.76 1.26
CA MET A 33 6.72 -4.78 0.89
C MET A 33 6.56 -3.72 1.99
N ALA A 34 6.53 -4.14 3.25
CA ALA A 34 6.36 -3.21 4.36
C ALA A 34 7.48 -2.16 4.39
N GLY A 35 8.72 -2.58 4.18
CA GLY A 35 9.84 -1.66 4.14
C GLY A 35 9.74 -0.65 2.99
N LEU A 36 9.39 -1.13 1.81
CA LEU A 36 9.26 -0.29 0.63
C LEU A 36 8.09 0.68 0.75
N VAL A 37 6.95 0.20 1.24
CA VAL A 37 5.77 1.04 1.41
C VAL A 37 6.00 2.10 2.48
N LYS A 38 6.67 1.75 3.57
CA LYS A 38 7.01 2.72 4.60
C LYS A 38 7.82 3.88 4.01
N GLY A 39 8.83 3.56 3.20
CA GLY A 39 9.68 4.57 2.58
C GLY A 39 8.89 5.50 1.67
N ILE A 40 8.12 4.94 0.75
CA ILE A 40 7.39 5.77 -0.21
C ILE A 40 6.26 6.56 0.47
N THR A 41 5.63 6.00 1.49
CA THR A 41 4.59 6.70 2.23
C THR A 41 5.17 7.90 2.96
N ASN A 42 6.33 7.74 3.59
CA ASN A 42 6.98 8.85 4.28
C ASN A 42 7.38 9.96 3.32
N GLN A 43 7.88 9.60 2.13
CA GLN A 43 8.21 10.59 1.13
C GLN A 43 6.96 11.32 0.62
N ALA A 44 5.88 10.59 0.38
CA ALA A 44 4.63 11.19 -0.08
C ALA A 44 4.06 12.15 0.98
N ARG A 45 4.14 11.78 2.25
CA ARG A 45 3.72 12.66 3.33
C ARG A 45 4.53 13.94 3.36
N SER A 46 5.82 13.84 3.18
CA SER A 46 6.70 15.00 3.17
C SER A 46 6.34 15.95 2.03
N VAL A 47 6.06 15.40 0.85
CA VAL A 47 5.66 16.22 -0.29
C VAL A 47 4.38 17.00 0.03
N VAL A 48 3.38 16.33 0.57
CA VAL A 48 2.11 16.97 0.90
C VAL A 48 2.31 18.08 1.92
N ARG A 49 3.06 17.81 2.99
CA ARG A 49 3.29 18.79 4.06
C ARG A 49 4.16 19.95 3.63
N ASP A 50 5.14 19.68 2.78
CA ASP A 50 6.01 20.74 2.28
C ASP A 50 5.24 21.74 1.42
N LEU A 51 4.25 21.26 0.69
CA LEU A 51 3.40 22.13 -0.11
C LEU A 51 2.34 22.86 0.71
N ASP A 52 1.83 22.20 1.75
CA ASP A 52 0.79 22.78 2.61
C ASP A 52 0.87 22.13 3.99
N PRO A 53 1.43 22.83 5.00
CA PRO A 53 1.67 22.25 6.33
C PRO A 53 0.41 21.75 7.06
N VAL A 54 -0.76 22.25 6.70
CA VAL A 54 -2.01 21.80 7.33
C VAL A 54 -2.68 20.67 6.57
N ASN A 55 -2.11 20.26 5.45
CA ASN A 55 -2.63 19.18 4.65
C ASN A 55 -2.03 17.85 5.07
N GLU A 56 -2.72 16.76 4.79
CA GLU A 56 -2.26 15.44 5.14
C GLU A 56 -2.49 14.47 3.98
N LEU A 57 -1.63 13.47 3.90
CA LEU A 57 -1.77 12.42 2.90
C LEU A 57 -2.93 11.51 3.29
N ALA A 58 -3.98 11.47 2.46
CA ALA A 58 -5.13 10.62 2.72
C ALA A 58 -4.88 9.19 2.25
N PHE A 59 -4.40 9.05 1.02
CA PHE A 59 -4.02 7.74 0.52
C PHE A 59 -3.09 7.90 -0.67
N LEU A 60 -2.39 6.82 -0.98
CA LEU A 60 -1.45 6.76 -2.09
C LEU A 60 -1.81 5.57 -2.95
N ARG A 61 -1.87 5.78 -4.24
CA ARG A 61 -2.20 4.72 -5.19
C ARG A 61 -1.04 4.54 -6.16
N LEU A 62 -0.54 3.32 -6.24
CA LEU A 62 0.52 2.97 -7.16
C LEU A 62 -0.01 1.91 -8.11
N ARG A 63 0.17 2.13 -9.39
CA ARG A 63 -0.30 1.19 -10.38
C ARG A 63 0.83 0.84 -11.34
N SER A 64 1.14 -0.43 -11.42
CA SER A 64 2.07 -0.93 -12.41
C SER A 64 1.29 -1.68 -13.49
N THR A 65 2.02 -2.32 -14.38
CA THR A 65 1.37 -3.08 -15.46
C THR A 65 0.50 -4.21 -14.92
N LYS A 66 0.95 -4.87 -13.85
CA LYS A 66 0.28 -6.07 -13.34
C LYS A 66 -0.21 -5.95 -11.91
N THR A 67 0.13 -4.89 -11.23
CA THR A 67 -0.16 -4.78 -9.79
C THR A 67 -0.62 -3.38 -9.47
N GLU A 68 -1.53 -3.28 -8.53
CA GLU A 68 -1.97 -2.00 -8.00
C GLU A 68 -1.91 -2.04 -6.49
N PHE A 69 -1.39 -0.97 -5.89
CA PHE A 69 -1.30 -0.81 -4.46
C PHE A 69 -2.16 0.37 -4.04
N LEU A 70 -2.99 0.16 -3.03
CA LEU A 70 -3.69 1.24 -2.35
C LEU A 70 -3.15 1.30 -0.94
N ILE A 71 -2.60 2.45 -0.58
CA ILE A 71 -1.96 2.64 0.71
C ILE A 71 -2.70 3.74 1.44
N ALA A 72 -3.29 3.41 2.57
CA ALA A 72 -4.07 4.35 3.37
C ALA A 72 -3.39 4.53 4.73
N PRO A 73 -2.52 5.55 4.87
CA PRO A 73 -1.95 5.85 6.18
C PRO A 73 -2.99 6.56 7.03
N GLY A 74 -3.14 6.13 8.26
CA GLY A 74 -4.09 6.78 9.15
C GLY A 74 -3.83 6.38 10.59
N GLY A 75 -3.80 7.37 11.48
CA GLY A 75 -3.55 7.12 12.88
C GLY A 75 -2.22 6.43 13.08
N THR A 76 -2.23 5.30 13.76
CA THR A 76 -1.03 4.53 14.05
C THR A 76 -0.81 3.38 13.08
N PHE A 77 -1.72 3.18 12.13
CA PHE A 77 -1.63 2.06 11.20
C PHE A 77 -1.63 2.53 9.77
N ILE A 78 -1.00 1.73 8.93
CA ILE A 78 -1.03 1.91 7.49
C ILE A 78 -1.68 0.66 6.91
N HIS A 79 -2.75 0.85 6.16
CA HIS A 79 -3.44 -0.23 5.48
C HIS A 79 -3.01 -0.29 4.03
N ILE A 80 -2.67 -1.47 3.57
CA ILE A 80 -2.20 -1.68 2.22
C ILE A 80 -3.07 -2.73 1.57
N LEU A 81 -3.67 -2.38 0.43
CA LEU A 81 -4.36 -3.33 -0.42
C LEU A 81 -3.52 -3.54 -1.67
N VAL A 82 -3.27 -4.79 -1.98
CA VAL A 82 -2.50 -5.17 -3.15
C VAL A 82 -3.40 -5.95 -4.08
N PHE A 83 -3.57 -5.44 -5.29
CA PHE A 83 -4.35 -6.09 -6.32
C PHE A 83 -3.40 -6.58 -7.39
N LYS A 84 -3.43 -7.88 -7.66
CA LYS A 84 -2.65 -8.47 -8.74
C LYS A 84 -3.57 -8.87 -9.85
N LYS A 85 -3.24 -8.43 -11.06
CA LYS A 85 -3.97 -8.83 -12.23
C LYS A 85 -3.56 -10.27 -12.60
N ALA A 86 -4.55 -11.10 -12.87
CA ALA A 86 -4.27 -12.47 -13.29
C ALA A 86 -3.57 -12.46 -14.64
N ASP A 87 -2.63 -13.36 -14.81
CA ASP A 87 -2.00 -13.56 -16.11
C ASP A 87 -2.99 -14.26 -17.02
N ASP A 88 -2.97 -13.86 -18.25
CA ASP A 88 -3.78 -14.49 -19.29
C ASP A 88 -3.16 -15.79 -19.75
#